data_488f24008b3136239cdc109ee7816bce
#
_entry.id   488f24008b3136239cdc109ee7816bce
#
_cell.length_a   1.000
_cell.length_b   1.000
_cell.length_c   1.000
_cell.angle_alpha   90.00
_cell.angle_beta   90.00
_cell.angle_gamma   90.00
#
_symmetry.space_group_name_H-M   'P 1'
#
loop_
_entity.id
_entity.type
_entity.pdbx_description
1 polymer ?
#
loop_
_entity_poly.entity_id
_entity_poly.type
_entity_poly.pdbx_seq_one_letter_code
_entity_poly.pdbx_strand_id
1 'polypeptide(L)'
;MRVFCLSLLLSLLAGFALAQPSTTAADSAAPPARPLTGIRGWFAPRDKPNLIPLPFVFAQQETGLAGGLSFLPVWRFGKDTTVRKSNARLFAWISQEGQSTAQLTHTIFTKGEKLFFSGELSYYNQQLYFYGIGNETASSRESTLRYRLFIFDQKALARLRPNLFAGVRYRLTNTTRIEAVGTDNEGRPHSFLSDPRVPERERRGMFVSGVGPAVLYDSRDNVLATHRGWFVDAYGLVNRRWTGSDFTFTRYQLDARHFRPLFGSTNTILALNFIGQFHGGDVPWREMGGMAENLSSALFNYANVMRGIYELRFRDRQMVAFQGEIRQKLFWRIDGAVFAGVGEVAPRVSDLRFNETKIAGGAGLRFRLNRRDRLNLRLDYAGGSNTPATFFLALGEAF
;
A
#
# COMPACT_ATOMS: atom_id res chain seq x y z
N MET A 1 -21.77 2.69 -19.84
CA MET A 1 -21.09 1.43 -19.49
C MET A 1 -20.51 1.41 -18.06
N ARG A 2 -21.08 2.23 -17.13
CA ARG A 2 -20.55 2.42 -15.73
C ARG A 2 -21.26 1.58 -14.64
N VAL A 3 -22.24 0.75 -14.98
CA VAL A 3 -23.12 0.07 -13.97
C VAL A 3 -22.93 -1.45 -13.91
N PHE A 4 -22.26 -2.08 -14.88
CA PHE A 4 -22.20 -3.55 -14.97
C PHE A 4 -21.15 -4.26 -14.10
N CYS A 5 -20.11 -3.56 -13.61
CA CYS A 5 -19.05 -4.20 -12.80
C CYS A 5 -19.44 -4.43 -11.33
N LEU A 6 -20.44 -3.72 -10.81
CA LEU A 6 -20.85 -3.85 -9.41
C LEU A 6 -21.66 -5.13 -9.14
N SER A 7 -22.39 -5.62 -10.14
CA SER A 7 -23.30 -6.77 -9.99
C SER A 7 -22.59 -8.14 -9.94
N LEU A 8 -21.44 -8.29 -10.59
CA LEU A 8 -20.70 -9.56 -10.59
C LEU A 8 -19.94 -9.82 -9.27
N LEU A 9 -19.52 -8.76 -8.59
CA LEU A 9 -18.84 -8.90 -7.28
C LEU A 9 -19.82 -9.18 -6.13
N LEU A 10 -21.05 -8.69 -6.23
CA LEU A 10 -22.10 -8.94 -5.22
C LEU A 10 -22.57 -10.40 -5.24
N SER A 11 -22.56 -11.07 -6.37
CA SER A 11 -22.95 -12.50 -6.46
C SER A 11 -21.91 -13.45 -5.84
N LEU A 12 -20.63 -13.09 -5.84
CA LEU A 12 -19.58 -13.84 -5.14
C LEU A 12 -19.62 -13.65 -3.61
N LEU A 13 -20.15 -12.52 -3.13
CA LEU A 13 -20.27 -12.21 -1.69
C LEU A 13 -21.50 -12.85 -1.04
N ALA A 14 -22.57 -13.12 -1.79
CA ALA A 14 -23.81 -13.73 -1.27
C ALA A 14 -23.60 -15.17 -0.77
N GLY A 15 -22.63 -15.90 -1.31
CA GLY A 15 -22.26 -17.26 -0.86
C GLY A 15 -21.59 -17.33 0.51
N PHE A 16 -21.12 -16.22 1.07
CA PHE A 16 -20.38 -16.17 2.34
C PHE A 16 -21.25 -15.83 3.57
N ALA A 17 -22.49 -15.41 3.38
CA ALA A 17 -23.32 -14.84 4.46
C ALA A 17 -24.12 -15.86 5.30
N LEU A 18 -24.21 -17.13 4.90
CA LEU A 18 -25.22 -18.07 5.43
C LEU A 18 -24.73 -19.13 6.43
N ALA A 19 -23.69 -18.90 7.22
CA ALA A 19 -23.32 -19.89 8.23
C ALA A 19 -22.71 -19.30 9.50
N GLN A 20 -23.57 -18.97 10.47
CA GLN A 20 -23.14 -18.94 11.89
C GLN A 20 -24.09 -19.77 12.74
N PRO A 21 -23.57 -20.68 13.60
CA PRO A 21 -24.34 -21.26 14.67
C PRO A 21 -24.41 -20.31 15.88
N SER A 22 -25.58 -20.20 16.46
CA SER A 22 -25.84 -19.58 17.75
C SER A 22 -25.19 -20.41 18.87
N THR A 23 -24.40 -19.77 19.72
CA THR A 23 -23.84 -20.41 20.92
C THR A 23 -24.74 -20.16 22.10
N THR A 24 -25.45 -21.18 22.52
CA THR A 24 -25.93 -21.35 23.90
C THR A 24 -24.91 -22.17 24.67
N ALA A 25 -24.56 -21.70 25.85
CA ALA A 25 -23.63 -22.38 26.74
C ALA A 25 -24.27 -23.64 27.34
N ALA A 26 -23.61 -24.78 27.20
CA ALA A 26 -23.74 -25.94 28.08
C ALA A 26 -22.45 -26.76 28.02
N ASP A 27 -21.89 -26.93 29.21
CA ASP A 27 -20.69 -27.69 29.49
C ASP A 27 -20.98 -29.22 29.25
N SER A 28 -20.33 -29.81 28.26
CA SER A 28 -20.12 -31.26 28.19
C SER A 28 -18.97 -31.53 27.23
N ALA A 29 -18.09 -32.46 27.59
CA ALA A 29 -16.92 -32.90 26.85
C ALA A 29 -17.26 -33.14 25.36
N ALA A 30 -16.80 -32.26 24.50
CA ALA A 30 -17.09 -32.34 23.08
C ALA A 30 -16.24 -33.44 22.42
N PRO A 31 -16.84 -34.26 21.54
CA PRO A 31 -16.09 -35.22 20.72
C PRO A 31 -15.08 -34.47 19.80
N PRO A 32 -13.99 -35.14 19.37
CA PRO A 32 -12.98 -34.46 18.55
C PRO A 32 -13.64 -33.87 17.29
N ALA A 33 -13.42 -32.56 17.10
CA ALA A 33 -14.01 -31.81 16.01
C ALA A 33 -13.67 -32.47 14.66
N ARG A 34 -14.67 -32.85 13.89
CA ARG A 34 -14.52 -33.34 12.51
C ARG A 34 -13.74 -32.31 11.69
N PRO A 35 -12.76 -32.76 10.86
CA PRO A 35 -12.04 -31.82 10.00
C PRO A 35 -13.01 -31.08 9.08
N LEU A 36 -12.94 -29.76 9.10
CA LEU A 36 -13.72 -28.92 8.21
C LEU A 36 -13.27 -29.17 6.76
N THR A 37 -14.15 -29.72 5.93
CA THR A 37 -13.89 -30.00 4.52
C THR A 37 -14.45 -28.89 3.63
N GLY A 38 -13.89 -28.73 2.43
CA GLY A 38 -14.28 -27.71 1.46
C GLY A 38 -13.80 -26.29 1.82
N ILE A 39 -14.46 -25.28 1.27
CA ILE A 39 -14.10 -23.85 1.43
C ILE A 39 -14.00 -23.41 2.90
N ARG A 40 -14.82 -23.99 3.79
CA ARG A 40 -14.76 -23.72 5.24
C ARG A 40 -13.44 -24.16 5.89
N GLY A 41 -12.82 -25.23 5.40
CA GLY A 41 -11.51 -25.69 5.87
C GLY A 41 -10.37 -24.76 5.46
N TRP A 42 -10.54 -23.97 4.41
CA TRP A 42 -9.52 -23.01 3.93
C TRP A 42 -9.30 -21.86 4.92
N PHE A 43 -10.33 -21.45 5.63
CA PHE A 43 -10.28 -20.35 6.60
C PHE A 43 -10.14 -20.81 8.06
N ALA A 44 -9.91 -22.09 8.29
CA ALA A 44 -9.68 -22.61 9.63
C ALA A 44 -8.31 -22.13 10.17
N PRO A 45 -8.21 -21.72 11.45
CA PRO A 45 -6.95 -21.35 12.07
C PRO A 45 -5.97 -22.54 12.01
N ARG A 46 -4.77 -22.30 11.48
CA ARG A 46 -3.70 -23.32 11.43
C ARG A 46 -2.38 -22.70 11.88
N ASP A 47 -1.56 -23.47 12.55
CA ASP A 47 -0.21 -23.05 12.98
C ASP A 47 0.82 -23.16 11.86
N LYS A 48 0.47 -23.81 10.75
CA LYS A 48 1.29 -23.94 9.54
C LYS A 48 0.83 -22.99 8.44
N PRO A 49 1.73 -22.53 7.55
CA PRO A 49 1.37 -21.70 6.41
C PRO A 49 0.23 -22.34 5.61
N ASN A 50 -0.81 -21.58 5.35
CA ASN A 50 -1.96 -22.02 4.57
C ASN A 50 -1.95 -21.30 3.23
N LEU A 51 -1.72 -22.04 2.16
CA LEU A 51 -1.65 -21.51 0.80
C LEU A 51 -3.06 -21.53 0.20
N ILE A 52 -3.81 -20.45 0.39
CA ILE A 52 -5.16 -20.30 -0.17
C ILE A 52 -5.07 -19.40 -1.40
N PRO A 53 -5.40 -19.93 -2.60
CA PRO A 53 -5.53 -19.09 -3.77
C PRO A 53 -6.78 -18.22 -3.66
N LEU A 54 -6.63 -16.92 -3.85
CA LEU A 54 -7.71 -15.94 -3.89
C LEU A 54 -7.74 -15.34 -5.30
N PRO A 55 -8.61 -15.81 -6.19
CA PRO A 55 -8.80 -15.18 -7.48
C PRO A 55 -9.47 -13.81 -7.30
N PHE A 56 -9.10 -12.87 -8.14
CA PHE A 56 -9.71 -11.54 -8.16
C PHE A 56 -9.80 -11.00 -9.58
N VAL A 57 -10.75 -10.10 -9.78
CA VAL A 57 -10.97 -9.36 -11.01
C VAL A 57 -11.18 -7.90 -10.66
N PHE A 58 -10.61 -6.99 -11.43
CA PHE A 58 -10.81 -5.56 -11.28
C PHE A 58 -10.79 -4.87 -12.64
N ALA A 59 -11.27 -3.64 -12.68
CA ALA A 59 -11.19 -2.78 -13.85
C ALA A 59 -10.82 -1.36 -13.43
N GLN A 60 -9.86 -0.79 -14.15
CA GLN A 60 -9.43 0.59 -14.01
C GLN A 60 -9.32 1.22 -15.41
N GLN A 61 -9.27 2.53 -15.46
CA GLN A 61 -9.21 3.26 -16.74
C GLN A 61 -7.93 2.89 -17.52
N GLU A 62 -6.82 2.72 -16.83
CA GLU A 62 -5.50 2.43 -17.40
C GLU A 62 -5.32 0.96 -17.77
N THR A 63 -6.00 0.06 -17.07
CA THR A 63 -5.80 -1.39 -17.24
C THR A 63 -6.88 -2.05 -18.08
N GLY A 64 -8.05 -1.41 -18.25
CA GLY A 64 -9.24 -2.12 -18.70
C GLY A 64 -9.61 -3.22 -17.66
N LEU A 65 -10.17 -4.32 -18.13
CA LEU A 65 -10.45 -5.49 -17.29
C LEU A 65 -9.16 -6.26 -17.02
N ALA A 66 -8.93 -6.58 -15.74
CA ALA A 66 -7.77 -7.33 -15.29
C ALA A 66 -8.20 -8.48 -14.37
N GLY A 67 -7.47 -9.57 -14.39
CA GLY A 67 -7.70 -10.73 -13.54
C GLY A 67 -6.40 -11.32 -13.03
N GLY A 68 -6.46 -11.94 -11.86
CA GLY A 68 -5.27 -12.48 -11.23
C GLY A 68 -5.53 -13.40 -10.06
N LEU A 69 -4.43 -13.80 -9.43
CA LEU A 69 -4.40 -14.68 -8.26
C LEU A 69 -3.56 -14.03 -7.15
N SER A 70 -4.02 -14.22 -5.93
CA SER A 70 -3.27 -13.86 -4.72
C SER A 70 -3.18 -15.07 -3.80
N PHE A 71 -1.98 -15.31 -3.23
CA PHE A 71 -1.75 -16.29 -2.18
C PHE A 71 -1.24 -15.56 -0.96
N LEU A 72 -1.86 -15.78 0.19
CA LEU A 72 -1.52 -15.11 1.44
C LEU A 72 -1.25 -16.13 2.55
N PRO A 73 -0.08 -16.79 2.58
CA PRO A 73 0.31 -17.61 3.72
C PRO A 73 0.58 -16.75 4.95
N VAL A 74 0.01 -17.18 6.08
CA VAL A 74 0.22 -16.57 7.40
C VAL A 74 0.65 -17.66 8.35
N TRP A 75 1.74 -17.44 9.10
CA TRP A 75 2.29 -18.43 10.04
C TRP A 75 2.91 -17.76 11.25
N ARG A 76 3.37 -18.55 12.19
CA ARG A 76 4.11 -18.09 13.37
C ARG A 76 5.28 -19.02 13.63
N PHE A 77 6.44 -18.45 13.98
CA PHE A 77 7.58 -19.24 14.39
C PHE A 77 7.51 -19.56 15.90
N GLY A 78 7.39 -20.84 16.24
CA GLY A 78 7.31 -21.33 17.61
C GLY A 78 5.88 -21.43 18.15
N LYS A 79 5.75 -21.86 19.41
CA LYS A 79 4.45 -22.07 20.09
C LYS A 79 3.98 -20.82 20.86
N ASP A 80 4.83 -19.80 20.98
CA ASP A 80 4.54 -18.59 21.72
C ASP A 80 3.51 -17.73 20.96
N THR A 81 2.32 -17.62 21.53
CA THR A 81 1.21 -16.88 20.91
C THR A 81 1.34 -15.36 21.04
N THR A 82 2.29 -14.86 21.83
CA THR A 82 2.58 -13.44 21.98
C THR A 82 3.39 -12.89 20.82
N VAL A 83 4.16 -13.75 20.12
CA VAL A 83 4.91 -13.38 18.90
C VAL A 83 3.94 -13.04 17.78
N ARG A 84 4.19 -11.94 17.08
CA ARG A 84 3.39 -11.53 15.92
C ARG A 84 3.44 -12.57 14.80
N LYS A 85 2.34 -12.67 14.05
CA LYS A 85 2.25 -13.57 12.88
C LYS A 85 3.12 -13.04 11.75
N SER A 86 3.88 -13.92 11.15
CA SER A 86 4.57 -13.70 9.88
C SER A 86 3.61 -13.94 8.72
N ASN A 87 3.85 -13.28 7.62
CA ASN A 87 3.06 -13.46 6.40
C ASN A 87 3.94 -13.27 5.16
N ALA A 88 3.46 -13.81 4.05
CA ALA A 88 3.91 -13.45 2.73
C ALA A 88 2.69 -13.26 1.82
N ARG A 89 2.84 -12.52 0.75
CA ARG A 89 1.83 -12.39 -0.31
C ARG A 89 2.50 -12.61 -1.66
N LEU A 90 2.05 -13.61 -2.38
CA LEU A 90 2.30 -13.74 -3.80
C LEU A 90 1.06 -13.19 -4.52
N PHE A 91 1.26 -12.26 -5.43
CA PHE A 91 0.19 -11.55 -6.13
C PHE A 91 0.58 -11.40 -7.60
N ALA A 92 -0.26 -11.86 -8.51
CA ALA A 92 0.00 -11.73 -9.92
C ALA A 92 -1.30 -11.49 -10.69
N TRP A 93 -1.24 -10.62 -11.71
CA TRP A 93 -2.38 -10.31 -12.58
C TRP A 93 -1.93 -9.89 -13.98
N ILE A 94 -2.86 -10.02 -14.91
CA ILE A 94 -2.75 -9.54 -16.28
C ILE A 94 -4.02 -8.77 -16.66
N SER A 95 -3.90 -7.84 -17.60
CA SER A 95 -5.02 -7.01 -18.06
C SER A 95 -5.22 -7.07 -19.58
N GLN A 96 -6.39 -6.60 -20.03
CA GLN A 96 -6.72 -6.48 -21.45
C GLN A 96 -5.78 -5.52 -22.20
N GLU A 97 -5.31 -4.47 -21.53
CA GLU A 97 -4.37 -3.48 -22.09
C GLU A 97 -2.90 -3.95 -22.08
N GLY A 98 -2.67 -5.25 -21.87
CA GLY A 98 -1.33 -5.86 -21.92
C GLY A 98 -0.45 -5.54 -20.72
N GLN A 99 -1.01 -5.00 -19.65
CA GLN A 99 -0.29 -4.79 -18.41
C GLN A 99 -0.23 -6.07 -17.58
N SER A 100 0.80 -6.21 -16.78
CA SER A 100 0.99 -7.36 -15.91
C SER A 100 1.84 -7.02 -14.69
N THR A 101 1.58 -7.71 -13.59
CA THR A 101 2.34 -7.59 -12.36
C THR A 101 2.57 -8.97 -11.75
N ALA A 102 3.78 -9.21 -11.28
CA ALA A 102 4.11 -10.33 -10.40
C ALA A 102 4.83 -9.76 -9.16
N GLN A 103 4.33 -10.07 -7.97
CA GLN A 103 4.78 -9.47 -6.74
C GLN A 103 4.85 -10.50 -5.62
N LEU A 104 6.00 -10.59 -4.96
CA LEU A 104 6.18 -11.33 -3.71
C LEU A 104 6.57 -10.33 -2.61
N THR A 105 5.72 -10.21 -1.60
CA THR A 105 6.01 -9.43 -0.40
C THR A 105 6.02 -10.30 0.83
N HIS A 106 6.79 -9.93 1.83
CA HIS A 106 6.85 -10.67 3.08
C HIS A 106 7.05 -9.75 4.29
N THR A 107 6.57 -10.24 5.43
CA THR A 107 6.82 -9.69 6.77
C THR A 107 7.04 -10.87 7.70
N ILE A 108 8.27 -11.02 8.21
CA ILE A 108 8.71 -12.20 8.95
C ILE A 108 9.21 -11.78 10.33
N PHE A 109 8.59 -12.31 11.37
CA PHE A 109 9.07 -12.24 12.76
C PHE A 109 9.66 -13.59 13.15
N THR A 110 10.93 -13.63 13.50
CA THR A 110 11.57 -14.88 13.97
C THR A 110 11.12 -15.25 15.38
N LYS A 111 11.50 -16.43 15.84
CA LYS A 111 11.18 -16.92 17.19
C LYS A 111 11.56 -15.87 18.26
N GLY A 112 10.61 -15.51 19.11
CA GLY A 112 10.76 -14.47 20.13
C GLY A 112 10.96 -13.06 19.56
N GLU A 113 10.63 -12.84 18.30
CA GLU A 113 10.80 -11.56 17.59
C GLU A 113 12.22 -10.96 17.65
N LYS A 114 13.25 -11.84 17.70
CA LYS A 114 14.64 -11.35 17.75
C LYS A 114 15.05 -10.61 16.50
N LEU A 115 14.60 -11.11 15.34
CA LEU A 115 14.83 -10.50 14.03
C LEU A 115 13.49 -10.25 13.33
N PHE A 116 13.46 -9.17 12.58
CA PHE A 116 12.38 -8.78 11.71
C PHE A 116 12.89 -8.63 10.29
N PHE A 117 12.22 -9.27 9.33
CA PHE A 117 12.48 -9.10 7.91
C PHE A 117 11.21 -8.64 7.22
N SER A 118 11.33 -7.67 6.35
CA SER A 118 10.26 -7.33 5.43
C SER A 118 10.82 -6.93 4.08
N GLY A 119 10.08 -7.23 3.02
CA GLY A 119 10.57 -6.88 1.71
C GLY A 119 9.59 -7.16 0.60
N GLU A 120 10.05 -6.79 -0.57
CA GLU A 120 9.35 -6.90 -1.84
C GLU A 120 10.30 -7.39 -2.93
N LEU A 121 9.82 -8.33 -3.74
CA LEU A 121 10.37 -8.71 -5.02
C LEU A 121 9.23 -8.58 -6.03
N SER A 122 9.32 -7.64 -6.94
CA SER A 122 8.22 -7.35 -7.86
C SER A 122 8.67 -7.02 -9.26
N TYR A 123 7.84 -7.41 -10.21
CA TYR A 123 7.98 -7.03 -11.60
C TYR A 123 6.65 -6.46 -12.09
N TYR A 124 6.73 -5.29 -12.70
CA TYR A 124 5.62 -4.58 -13.27
C TYR A 124 5.87 -4.31 -14.75
N ASN A 125 4.91 -4.61 -15.60
CA ASN A 125 4.75 -4.09 -16.94
C ASN A 125 3.48 -3.26 -16.92
N GLN A 126 3.62 -1.96 -16.76
CA GLN A 126 2.50 -1.09 -16.41
C GLN A 126 2.48 0.20 -17.20
N GLN A 127 1.31 0.79 -17.22
CA GLN A 127 1.02 2.10 -17.75
C GLN A 127 0.60 3.03 -16.60
N LEU A 128 1.06 4.26 -16.64
CA LEU A 128 0.58 5.32 -15.75
C LEU A 128 0.39 6.61 -16.54
N TYR A 129 -0.36 7.54 -15.96
CA TYR A 129 -0.45 8.89 -16.48
C TYR A 129 0.63 9.78 -15.85
N PHE A 130 1.35 10.49 -16.71
CA PHE A 130 2.37 11.44 -16.32
C PHE A 130 1.90 12.87 -16.63
N TYR A 131 1.96 13.72 -15.64
CA TYR A 131 1.48 15.11 -15.75
C TYR A 131 2.61 16.16 -15.68
N GLY A 132 3.84 15.70 -15.48
CA GLY A 132 5.01 16.53 -15.17
C GLY A 132 5.49 16.33 -13.72
N ILE A 133 6.50 17.08 -13.34
CA ILE A 133 7.06 17.12 -11.99
C ILE A 133 6.60 18.40 -11.30
N GLY A 134 6.36 18.35 -9.99
CA GLY A 134 5.99 19.51 -9.17
C GLY A 134 4.55 19.51 -8.68
N ASN A 135 4.23 20.53 -7.91
CA ASN A 135 2.95 20.69 -7.24
C ASN A 135 1.87 21.32 -8.15
N GLU A 136 2.27 22.13 -9.14
CA GLU A 136 1.36 22.90 -10.02
C GLU A 136 1.22 22.31 -11.43
N THR A 137 1.20 20.99 -11.54
CA THR A 137 1.02 20.36 -12.85
C THR A 137 -0.43 20.39 -13.31
N ALA A 138 -0.69 20.88 -14.53
CA ALA A 138 -2.03 20.99 -15.08
C ALA A 138 -2.62 19.61 -15.43
N SER A 139 -3.93 19.42 -15.25
CA SER A 139 -4.61 18.16 -15.62
C SER A 139 -4.60 17.94 -17.14
N SER A 140 -4.57 19.00 -17.94
CA SER A 140 -4.45 18.93 -19.40
C SER A 140 -3.11 18.36 -19.89
N ARG A 141 -2.08 18.31 -19.03
CA ARG A 141 -0.77 17.71 -19.33
C ARG A 141 -0.74 16.19 -19.15
N GLU A 142 -1.86 15.56 -18.87
CA GLU A 142 -1.96 14.09 -18.79
C GLU A 142 -1.44 13.44 -20.06
N SER A 143 -0.48 12.56 -19.91
CA SER A 143 0.16 11.84 -21.02
C SER A 143 0.43 10.40 -20.59
N THR A 144 0.22 9.45 -21.49
CA THR A 144 0.38 8.04 -21.20
C THR A 144 1.83 7.60 -21.25
N LEU A 145 2.33 7.03 -20.15
CA LEU A 145 3.68 6.51 -20.03
C LEU A 145 3.64 5.02 -19.73
N ARG A 146 4.27 4.19 -20.58
CA ARG A 146 4.45 2.75 -20.38
C ARG A 146 5.89 2.48 -19.97
N TYR A 147 6.09 1.52 -19.05
CA TYR A 147 7.43 1.09 -18.67
C TYR A 147 7.40 -0.26 -17.95
N ARG A 148 8.56 -0.87 -17.84
CA ARG A 148 8.79 -2.05 -17.01
C ARG A 148 9.58 -1.65 -15.77
N LEU A 149 9.15 -2.15 -14.63
CA LEU A 149 9.78 -1.85 -13.35
C LEU A 149 10.04 -3.15 -12.59
N PHE A 150 11.29 -3.37 -12.22
CA PHE A 150 11.69 -4.41 -11.30
C PHE A 150 12.04 -3.76 -9.95
N ILE A 151 11.55 -4.34 -8.85
CA ILE A 151 11.85 -3.90 -7.49
C ILE A 151 12.39 -5.08 -6.70
N PHE A 152 13.52 -4.86 -6.03
CA PHE A 152 14.03 -5.70 -4.96
C PHE A 152 14.28 -4.81 -3.74
N ASP A 153 13.46 -4.93 -2.71
CA ASP A 153 13.52 -4.12 -1.49
C ASP A 153 13.54 -5.05 -0.28
N GLN A 154 14.57 -4.97 0.55
CA GLN A 154 14.72 -5.85 1.70
C GLN A 154 15.16 -5.08 2.94
N LYS A 155 14.49 -5.33 4.05
CA LYS A 155 14.74 -4.77 5.36
C LYS A 155 15.05 -5.90 6.34
N ALA A 156 16.19 -5.81 7.02
CA ALA A 156 16.63 -6.76 8.03
C ALA A 156 16.94 -6.00 9.34
N LEU A 157 16.12 -6.19 10.36
CA LEU A 157 16.21 -5.47 11.61
C LEU A 157 16.35 -6.43 12.79
N ALA A 158 17.17 -6.06 13.77
CA ALA A 158 17.27 -6.72 15.07
C ALA A 158 16.42 -5.99 16.10
N ARG A 159 15.80 -6.74 17.02
CA ARG A 159 15.04 -6.16 18.12
C ARG A 159 15.99 -5.54 19.14
N LEU A 160 15.86 -4.24 19.37
CA LEU A 160 16.58 -3.50 20.41
C LEU A 160 15.83 -3.51 21.75
N ARG A 161 14.50 -3.31 21.69
CA ARG A 161 13.57 -3.28 22.82
C ARG A 161 12.22 -3.86 22.38
N PRO A 162 11.28 -4.13 23.28
CA PRO A 162 9.91 -4.45 22.89
C PRO A 162 9.39 -3.42 21.87
N ASN A 163 8.85 -3.93 20.75
CA ASN A 163 8.30 -3.13 19.63
C ASN A 163 9.30 -2.25 18.84
N LEU A 164 10.58 -2.18 19.24
CA LEU A 164 11.59 -1.37 18.57
C LEU A 164 12.65 -2.26 17.91
N PHE A 165 12.81 -2.06 16.61
CA PHE A 165 13.76 -2.78 15.77
C PHE A 165 14.63 -1.78 15.01
N ALA A 166 15.91 -2.11 14.80
CA ALA A 166 16.82 -1.33 13.99
C ALA A 166 17.76 -2.24 13.20
N GLY A 167 18.22 -1.76 12.08
CA GLY A 167 19.13 -2.50 11.20
C GLY A 167 19.30 -1.83 9.87
N VAL A 168 19.24 -2.60 8.80
CA VAL A 168 19.57 -2.13 7.44
C VAL A 168 18.41 -2.37 6.48
N ARG A 169 18.32 -1.50 5.47
CA ARG A 169 17.49 -1.65 4.28
C ARG A 169 18.37 -1.57 3.05
N TYR A 170 18.11 -2.44 2.10
CA TYR A 170 18.65 -2.41 0.75
C TYR A 170 17.49 -2.32 -0.23
N ARG A 171 17.56 -1.39 -1.18
CA ARG A 171 16.55 -1.23 -2.22
C ARG A 171 17.21 -1.07 -3.58
N LEU A 172 16.71 -1.84 -4.53
CA LEU A 172 17.09 -1.80 -5.93
C LEU A 172 15.85 -1.65 -6.79
N THR A 173 15.89 -0.74 -7.75
CA THR A 173 14.87 -0.60 -8.79
C THR A 173 15.54 -0.53 -10.14
N ASN A 174 14.92 -1.19 -11.12
CA ASN A 174 15.33 -1.14 -12.51
C ASN A 174 14.11 -0.80 -13.38
N THR A 175 14.10 0.42 -13.91
CA THR A 175 13.06 0.92 -14.83
C THR A 175 13.58 0.84 -16.25
N THR A 176 12.88 0.10 -17.10
CA THR A 176 13.31 -0.16 -18.49
C THR A 176 12.12 -0.05 -19.45
N ARG A 177 12.39 -0.01 -20.74
CA ARG A 177 11.38 0.06 -21.80
C ARG A 177 10.39 1.19 -21.58
N ILE A 178 10.93 2.39 -21.30
CA ILE A 178 10.11 3.58 -21.11
C ILE A 178 9.63 4.06 -22.47
N GLU A 179 8.32 4.13 -22.62
CA GLU A 179 7.65 4.51 -23.87
C GLU A 179 6.61 5.60 -23.58
N ALA A 180 6.82 6.76 -24.20
CA ALA A 180 5.86 7.86 -24.20
C ALA A 180 4.84 7.62 -25.32
N VAL A 181 3.57 7.43 -24.97
CA VAL A 181 2.53 7.05 -25.94
C VAL A 181 1.66 8.25 -26.27
N GLY A 182 1.68 8.67 -27.54
CA GLY A 182 0.83 9.76 -28.04
C GLY A 182 1.27 11.15 -27.59
N THR A 183 0.28 12.02 -27.42
CA THR A 183 0.40 13.42 -26.97
C THR A 183 -0.25 13.58 -25.61
N ASP A 184 -0.26 14.81 -25.07
CA ASP A 184 -1.11 15.13 -23.91
C ASP A 184 -2.58 15.29 -24.33
N ASN A 185 -3.46 15.53 -23.36
CA ASN A 185 -4.92 15.64 -23.61
C ASN A 185 -5.33 16.83 -24.50
N GLU A 186 -4.42 17.76 -24.78
CA GLU A 186 -4.66 18.90 -25.66
C GLU A 186 -3.89 18.79 -27.00
N GLY A 187 -3.30 17.62 -27.29
CA GLY A 187 -2.55 17.38 -28.52
C GLY A 187 -1.15 18.00 -28.55
N ARG A 188 -0.65 18.51 -27.41
CA ARG A 188 0.72 19.04 -27.28
C ARG A 188 1.74 17.91 -27.13
N PRO A 189 3.04 18.20 -27.31
CA PRO A 189 4.09 17.20 -27.09
C PRO A 189 3.95 16.53 -25.70
N HIS A 190 4.14 15.22 -25.68
CA HIS A 190 4.03 14.37 -24.49
C HIS A 190 4.74 15.00 -23.27
N SER A 191 4.05 15.12 -22.14
CA SER A 191 4.54 15.82 -20.94
C SER A 191 5.87 15.27 -20.41
N PHE A 192 6.09 13.96 -20.49
CA PHE A 192 7.35 13.33 -20.11
C PHE A 192 8.53 13.73 -21.01
N LEU A 193 8.30 13.88 -22.30
CA LEU A 193 9.34 14.26 -23.26
C LEU A 193 9.64 15.77 -23.26
N SER A 194 8.66 16.57 -22.88
CA SER A 194 8.77 18.02 -22.86
C SER A 194 9.11 18.61 -21.48
N ASP A 195 9.08 17.84 -20.40
CA ASP A 195 9.47 18.33 -19.07
C ASP A 195 11.00 18.47 -18.97
N PRO A 196 11.54 19.69 -18.77
CA PRO A 196 12.98 19.92 -18.69
C PRO A 196 13.62 19.26 -17.46
N ARG A 197 12.83 18.86 -16.48
CA ARG A 197 13.29 18.16 -15.27
C ARG A 197 13.45 16.65 -15.46
N VAL A 198 13.10 16.12 -16.66
CA VAL A 198 13.33 14.72 -17.05
C VAL A 198 14.46 14.69 -18.10
N PRO A 199 15.73 14.48 -17.69
CA PRO A 199 16.85 14.41 -18.60
C PRO A 199 16.74 13.21 -19.56
N GLU A 200 17.34 13.32 -20.74
CA GLU A 200 17.28 12.26 -21.76
C GLU A 200 17.77 10.90 -21.27
N ARG A 201 18.80 10.88 -20.40
CA ARG A 201 19.31 9.64 -19.80
C ARG A 201 18.24 8.87 -19.02
N GLU A 202 17.31 9.57 -18.34
CA GLU A 202 16.23 8.97 -17.57
C GLU A 202 15.08 8.44 -18.45
N ARG A 203 15.00 8.92 -19.71
CA ARG A 203 14.00 8.46 -20.70
C ARG A 203 14.37 7.10 -21.29
N ARG A 204 15.64 6.70 -21.22
CA ARG A 204 16.13 5.41 -21.75
C ARG A 204 16.01 4.27 -20.75
N GLY A 205 16.09 4.59 -19.47
CA GLY A 205 16.03 3.63 -18.36
C GLY A 205 16.79 4.14 -17.15
N MET A 206 16.58 3.50 -16.01
CA MET A 206 17.18 3.89 -14.73
C MET A 206 17.43 2.66 -13.88
N PHE A 207 18.68 2.46 -13.49
CA PHE A 207 19.05 1.49 -12.48
C PHE A 207 19.46 2.22 -11.20
N VAL A 208 18.69 2.00 -10.13
CA VAL A 208 18.89 2.65 -8.84
C VAL A 208 19.12 1.59 -7.78
N SER A 209 20.17 1.72 -6.99
CA SER A 209 20.47 0.81 -5.90
C SER A 209 20.99 1.60 -4.70
N GLY A 210 20.45 1.32 -3.54
CA GLY A 210 20.81 2.04 -2.32
C GLY A 210 20.74 1.17 -1.07
N VAL A 211 21.55 1.50 -0.10
CA VAL A 211 21.61 0.84 1.21
C VAL A 211 21.65 1.88 2.31
N GLY A 212 21.13 1.53 3.47
CA GLY A 212 21.26 2.41 4.62
C GLY A 212 20.50 1.93 5.86
N PRO A 213 20.56 2.70 6.95
CA PRO A 213 19.92 2.35 8.20
C PRO A 213 18.40 2.42 8.12
N ALA A 214 17.73 1.56 8.89
CA ALA A 214 16.29 1.55 9.06
C ALA A 214 15.91 1.26 10.51
N VAL A 215 14.84 1.90 10.96
CA VAL A 215 14.26 1.75 12.31
C VAL A 215 12.77 1.54 12.18
N LEU A 216 12.24 0.60 12.95
CA LEU A 216 10.81 0.31 13.04
C LEU A 216 10.38 0.28 14.50
N TYR A 217 9.41 1.11 14.85
CA TYR A 217 8.66 1.00 16.09
C TYR A 217 7.21 0.63 15.78
N ASP A 218 6.74 -0.51 16.29
CA ASP A 218 5.39 -0.99 16.03
C ASP A 218 4.74 -1.54 17.30
N SER A 219 3.89 -0.72 17.93
CA SER A 219 3.11 -1.06 19.13
C SER A 219 1.62 -1.25 18.83
N ARG A 220 1.25 -1.44 17.56
CA ARG A 220 -0.14 -1.67 17.16
C ARG A 220 -0.71 -2.93 17.80
N ASP A 221 -1.95 -2.86 18.26
CA ASP A 221 -2.69 -4.01 18.81
C ASP A 221 -3.11 -5.02 17.73
N ASN A 222 -3.21 -4.58 16.49
CA ASN A 222 -3.48 -5.42 15.33
C ASN A 222 -2.95 -4.72 14.07
N VAL A 223 -2.34 -5.47 13.17
CA VAL A 223 -1.70 -4.92 11.95
C VAL A 223 -2.66 -4.72 10.78
N LEU A 224 -3.83 -5.39 10.77
CA LEU A 224 -4.82 -5.32 9.69
C LEU A 224 -5.89 -4.24 9.91
N ALA A 225 -6.37 -4.12 11.16
CA ALA A 225 -7.30 -3.06 11.55
C ALA A 225 -6.96 -2.64 12.97
N THR A 226 -6.05 -1.70 13.07
CA THR A 226 -5.51 -1.17 14.31
C THR A 226 -6.54 -0.32 15.02
N HIS A 227 -6.72 -0.56 16.33
CA HIS A 227 -7.55 0.29 17.19
C HIS A 227 -6.71 1.22 18.06
N ARG A 228 -5.49 0.80 18.46
CA ARG A 228 -4.61 1.58 19.32
C ARG A 228 -3.15 1.26 19.04
N GLY A 229 -2.29 2.24 19.31
CA GLY A 229 -0.84 2.09 19.23
C GLY A 229 -0.22 2.97 18.18
N TRP A 230 1.08 2.79 17.99
CA TRP A 230 1.91 3.54 17.07
C TRP A 230 2.58 2.60 16.08
N PHE A 231 2.76 3.10 14.88
CA PHE A 231 3.66 2.53 13.88
C PHE A 231 4.55 3.65 13.37
N VAL A 232 5.87 3.49 13.48
CA VAL A 232 6.84 4.44 12.95
C VAL A 232 7.91 3.66 12.19
N ASP A 233 7.98 3.87 10.89
CA ASP A 233 8.97 3.29 9.99
C ASP A 233 9.82 4.41 9.38
N ALA A 234 11.09 4.45 9.73
CA ALA A 234 12.02 5.46 9.28
C ALA A 234 13.25 4.81 8.66
N TYR A 235 13.72 5.35 7.55
CA TYR A 235 14.96 4.89 6.93
C TYR A 235 15.67 5.99 6.14
N GLY A 236 16.98 5.81 5.95
CA GLY A 236 17.77 6.60 5.02
C GLY A 236 18.53 5.68 4.08
N LEU A 237 18.51 5.98 2.78
CA LEU A 237 19.28 5.23 1.76
C LEU A 237 20.28 6.13 1.09
N VAL A 238 21.48 5.60 0.89
CA VAL A 238 22.52 6.22 0.08
C VAL A 238 22.61 5.44 -1.23
N ASN A 239 22.33 6.13 -2.34
CA ASN A 239 22.39 5.58 -3.70
C ASN A 239 23.65 6.15 -4.35
N ARG A 240 24.59 5.30 -4.71
CA ARG A 240 25.92 5.67 -5.24
C ARG A 240 26.41 4.64 -6.25
N ARG A 241 27.44 4.95 -7.01
CA ARG A 241 28.06 3.99 -7.94
C ARG A 241 28.55 2.71 -7.26
N TRP A 242 29.07 2.80 -6.05
CA TRP A 242 29.53 1.63 -5.30
C TRP A 242 28.40 0.68 -4.84
N THR A 243 27.14 1.16 -4.79
CA THR A 243 25.96 0.30 -4.62
C THR A 243 25.45 -0.24 -5.94
N GLY A 244 26.02 0.14 -7.08
CA GLY A 244 25.58 -0.19 -8.42
C GLY A 244 24.59 0.81 -9.04
N SER A 245 24.31 1.95 -8.38
CA SER A 245 23.35 2.94 -8.87
C SER A 245 23.91 3.83 -9.98
N ASP A 246 23.14 4.07 -11.04
CA ASP A 246 23.45 5.05 -12.08
C ASP A 246 23.33 6.50 -11.58
N PHE A 247 22.61 6.69 -10.47
CA PHE A 247 22.29 7.99 -9.88
C PHE A 247 22.92 8.15 -8.50
N THR A 248 23.29 9.40 -8.18
CA THR A 248 23.91 9.73 -6.90
C THR A 248 22.98 10.61 -6.08
N PHE A 249 22.28 10.01 -5.13
CA PHE A 249 21.37 10.73 -4.23
C PHE A 249 21.19 10.02 -2.90
N THR A 250 20.62 10.75 -1.96
CA THR A 250 20.13 10.21 -0.68
C THR A 250 18.62 10.26 -0.64
N ARG A 251 17.98 9.27 -0.01
CA ARG A 251 16.54 9.22 0.26
C ARG A 251 16.33 9.03 1.74
N TYR A 252 15.48 9.84 2.33
CA TYR A 252 14.97 9.69 3.70
C TYR A 252 13.47 9.54 3.64
N GLN A 253 12.93 8.60 4.40
CA GLN A 253 11.48 8.40 4.51
C GLN A 253 11.09 8.21 5.97
N LEU A 254 9.97 8.83 6.33
CA LEU A 254 9.29 8.64 7.59
C LEU A 254 7.81 8.32 7.31
N ASP A 255 7.33 7.20 7.85
CA ASP A 255 5.92 6.84 7.93
C ASP A 255 5.56 6.70 9.40
N ALA A 256 4.77 7.65 9.93
CA ALA A 256 4.34 7.67 11.32
C ALA A 256 2.82 7.61 11.40
N ARG A 257 2.30 6.60 12.12
CA ARG A 257 0.87 6.34 12.29
C ARG A 257 0.52 6.27 13.76
N HIS A 258 -0.62 6.85 14.11
CA HIS A 258 -1.14 6.79 15.47
C HIS A 258 -2.62 6.41 15.46
N PHE A 259 -2.98 5.50 16.34
CA PHE A 259 -4.35 4.98 16.45
C PHE A 259 -4.82 5.13 17.89
N ARG A 260 -6.01 5.69 18.05
CA ARG A 260 -6.59 5.93 19.37
C ARG A 260 -8.09 5.69 19.36
N PRO A 261 -8.62 4.87 20.28
CA PRO A 261 -10.05 4.81 20.55
C PRO A 261 -10.54 6.16 21.10
N LEU A 262 -11.67 6.62 20.60
CA LEU A 262 -12.35 7.81 21.10
C LEU A 262 -13.48 7.40 22.03
N PHE A 263 -13.85 8.31 22.95
CA PHE A 263 -14.97 8.13 23.88
C PHE A 263 -14.88 6.87 24.75
N GLY A 264 -13.67 6.41 25.06
CA GLY A 264 -13.45 5.21 25.87
C GLY A 264 -13.87 3.88 25.23
N SER A 265 -14.21 3.87 23.93
CA SER A 265 -14.74 2.72 23.21
C SER A 265 -14.00 2.43 21.92
N THR A 266 -13.78 1.15 21.62
CA THR A 266 -13.24 0.70 20.33
C THR A 266 -14.27 0.77 19.18
N ASN A 267 -15.46 1.31 19.41
CA ASN A 267 -16.44 1.53 18.36
C ASN A 267 -16.10 2.72 17.46
N THR A 268 -15.35 3.68 18.01
CA THR A 268 -14.87 4.87 17.26
C THR A 268 -13.36 4.95 17.39
N ILE A 269 -12.66 4.92 16.27
CA ILE A 269 -11.20 4.96 16.22
C ILE A 269 -10.77 6.20 15.42
N LEU A 270 -9.90 6.99 16.00
CA LEU A 270 -9.13 8.00 15.28
C LEU A 270 -7.84 7.35 14.79
N ALA A 271 -7.60 7.41 13.49
CA ALA A 271 -6.37 6.97 12.85
C ALA A 271 -5.71 8.18 12.18
N LEU A 272 -4.45 8.43 12.49
CA LEU A 272 -3.64 9.51 11.94
C LEU A 272 -2.42 8.91 11.25
N ASN A 273 -2.03 9.48 10.12
CA ASN A 273 -0.84 9.10 9.38
C ASN A 273 -0.11 10.33 8.86
N PHE A 274 1.18 10.41 9.14
CA PHE A 274 2.11 11.36 8.56
C PHE A 274 3.13 10.61 7.72
N ILE A 275 3.40 11.11 6.51
CA ILE A 275 4.42 10.59 5.61
C ILE A 275 5.27 11.73 5.12
N GLY A 276 6.59 11.55 5.22
CA GLY A 276 7.58 12.45 4.64
C GLY A 276 8.59 11.67 3.80
N GLN A 277 8.85 12.16 2.60
CA GLN A 277 9.92 11.67 1.71
C GLN A 277 10.81 12.84 1.33
N PHE A 278 12.10 12.72 1.63
CA PHE A 278 13.08 13.78 1.42
C PHE A 278 14.27 13.22 0.66
N HIS A 279 14.67 13.96 -0.36
CA HIS A 279 15.78 13.55 -1.22
C HIS A 279 16.80 14.68 -1.38
N GLY A 280 18.07 14.30 -1.47
CA GLY A 280 19.17 15.20 -1.80
C GLY A 280 20.04 14.62 -2.88
N GLY A 281 20.51 15.45 -3.83
CA GLY A 281 21.34 15.04 -4.95
C GLY A 281 20.56 14.85 -6.25
N ASP A 282 21.03 13.94 -7.09
CA ASP A 282 20.56 13.71 -8.45
C ASP A 282 19.47 12.60 -8.46
N VAL A 283 18.24 13.00 -8.11
CA VAL A 283 17.10 12.10 -7.92
C VAL A 283 16.38 11.88 -9.25
N PRO A 284 16.32 10.65 -9.78
CA PRO A 284 15.57 10.42 -11.02
C PRO A 284 14.06 10.49 -10.79
N TRP A 285 13.32 10.86 -11.85
CA TRP A 285 11.89 11.16 -11.78
C TRP A 285 11.05 10.05 -11.12
N ARG A 286 11.41 8.79 -11.31
CA ARG A 286 10.65 7.66 -10.74
C ARG A 286 10.89 7.46 -9.24
N GLU A 287 12.01 7.96 -8.72
CA GLU A 287 12.38 7.87 -7.31
C GLU A 287 11.97 9.11 -6.50
N MET A 288 11.43 10.14 -7.13
CA MET A 288 10.92 11.32 -6.43
C MET A 288 9.77 10.95 -5.50
N GLY A 289 9.59 11.72 -4.44
CA GLY A 289 8.46 11.57 -3.52
C GLY A 289 7.14 11.93 -4.21
N GLY A 290 6.15 11.05 -4.11
CA GLY A 290 4.89 11.22 -4.82
C GLY A 290 3.67 11.07 -3.93
N MET A 291 2.64 11.88 -4.19
CA MET A 291 1.32 11.70 -3.57
C MET A 291 0.61 10.50 -4.19
N ALA A 292 -0.22 9.86 -3.39
CA ALA A 292 -0.97 8.66 -3.72
C ALA A 292 -0.09 7.45 -4.09
N GLU A 293 1.21 7.51 -3.82
CA GLU A 293 2.09 6.35 -3.93
C GLU A 293 1.77 5.32 -2.86
N ASN A 294 1.78 4.04 -3.23
CA ASN A 294 1.73 2.96 -2.27
C ASN A 294 3.15 2.72 -1.72
N LEU A 295 3.39 3.13 -0.48
CA LEU A 295 4.72 3.04 0.13
C LEU A 295 5.16 1.63 0.48
N SER A 296 4.22 0.70 0.58
CA SER A 296 4.48 -0.71 0.79
C SER A 296 3.34 -1.52 0.17
N SER A 297 3.70 -2.48 -0.63
CA SER A 297 2.78 -3.46 -1.18
C SER A 297 2.47 -4.60 -0.21
N ALA A 298 3.18 -4.69 0.92
CA ALA A 298 2.91 -5.68 1.96
C ALA A 298 1.58 -5.38 2.65
N LEU A 299 0.66 -6.36 2.67
CA LEU A 299 -0.69 -6.21 3.23
C LEU A 299 -0.70 -5.64 4.66
N PHE A 300 0.31 -5.96 5.46
CA PHE A 300 0.40 -5.58 6.88
C PHE A 300 1.07 -4.21 7.13
N ASN A 301 1.72 -3.64 6.13
CA ASN A 301 2.38 -2.35 6.22
C ASN A 301 1.92 -1.40 5.11
N TYR A 302 0.77 -1.72 4.50
CA TYR A 302 0.19 -0.92 3.44
C TYR A 302 -0.05 0.51 3.92
N ALA A 303 0.36 1.47 3.13
CA ALA A 303 -0.01 2.87 3.28
C ALA A 303 -0.33 3.46 1.92
N ASN A 304 -1.55 3.91 1.77
CA ASN A 304 -1.97 4.71 0.63
C ASN A 304 -1.93 6.18 1.04
N VAL A 305 -0.98 6.89 0.49
CA VAL A 305 -0.76 8.31 0.76
C VAL A 305 -1.79 9.13 0.00
N MET A 306 -2.66 9.87 0.71
CA MET A 306 -3.60 10.81 0.07
C MET A 306 -4.62 10.13 -0.87
N ARG A 307 -5.41 9.19 -0.35
CA ARG A 307 -6.52 8.57 -1.10
C ARG A 307 -7.46 9.60 -1.69
N GLY A 308 -7.75 9.49 -2.98
CA GLY A 308 -8.56 10.43 -3.74
C GLY A 308 -7.74 11.29 -4.70
N ILE A 309 -6.42 11.26 -4.60
CA ILE A 309 -5.51 11.76 -5.64
C ILE A 309 -5.09 10.57 -6.53
N TYR A 310 -4.90 10.81 -7.82
CA TYR A 310 -4.37 9.81 -8.74
C TYR A 310 -2.91 9.48 -8.39
N GLU A 311 -2.51 8.23 -8.53
CA GLU A 311 -1.17 7.75 -8.18
C GLU A 311 -0.07 8.56 -8.88
N LEU A 312 0.85 9.09 -8.07
CA LEU A 312 1.96 9.94 -8.53
C LEU A 312 1.54 11.19 -9.34
N ARG A 313 0.29 11.66 -9.17
CA ARG A 313 -0.22 12.87 -9.82
C ARG A 313 0.64 14.10 -9.53
N PHE A 314 1.08 14.22 -8.28
CA PHE A 314 2.01 15.22 -7.81
C PHE A 314 3.26 14.54 -7.30
N ARG A 315 4.42 14.89 -7.83
CA ARG A 315 5.71 14.34 -7.43
C ARG A 315 6.81 15.39 -7.50
N ASP A 316 7.73 15.36 -6.55
CA ASP A 316 8.95 16.17 -6.57
C ASP A 316 10.00 15.55 -5.62
N ARG A 317 11.16 16.20 -5.47
CA ARG A 317 12.23 15.73 -4.58
C ARG A 317 11.80 15.62 -3.12
N GLN A 318 10.91 16.52 -2.67
CA GLN A 318 10.37 16.51 -1.30
C GLN A 318 8.88 16.26 -1.35
N MET A 319 8.38 15.46 -0.44
CA MET A 319 6.95 15.21 -0.29
C MET A 319 6.62 15.09 1.20
N VAL A 320 5.56 15.77 1.60
CA VAL A 320 4.94 15.60 2.91
C VAL A 320 3.44 15.41 2.74
N ALA A 321 2.87 14.52 3.51
CA ALA A 321 1.43 14.31 3.56
C ALA A 321 0.98 13.95 4.98
N PHE A 322 -0.17 14.47 5.35
CA PHE A 322 -0.85 14.14 6.60
C PHE A 322 -2.28 13.70 6.26
N GLN A 323 -2.74 12.59 6.86
CA GLN A 323 -4.12 12.11 6.70
C GLN A 323 -4.70 11.75 8.07
N GLY A 324 -6.00 12.00 8.21
CA GLY A 324 -6.80 11.56 9.33
C GLY A 324 -8.00 10.74 8.87
N GLU A 325 -8.34 9.73 9.64
CA GLU A 325 -9.52 8.88 9.40
C GLU A 325 -10.23 8.61 10.70
N ILE A 326 -11.55 8.80 10.72
CA ILE A 326 -12.42 8.36 11.80
C ILE A 326 -13.15 7.11 11.33
N ARG A 327 -12.93 6.00 12.02
CA ARG A 327 -13.58 4.70 11.80
C ARG A 327 -14.65 4.52 12.84
N GLN A 328 -15.87 4.21 12.40
CA GLN A 328 -17.03 4.04 13.27
C GLN A 328 -17.69 2.69 13.02
N LYS A 329 -17.84 1.89 14.08
CA LYS A 329 -18.69 0.71 14.05
C LYS A 329 -20.14 1.14 13.86
N LEU A 330 -20.80 0.63 12.83
CA LEU A 330 -22.21 0.93 12.56
C LEU A 330 -23.09 -0.19 13.13
N PHE A 331 -23.19 -1.29 12.41
CA PHE A 331 -24.01 -2.43 12.83
C PHE A 331 -23.42 -3.74 12.29
N TRP A 332 -23.75 -4.84 12.94
CA TRP A 332 -23.36 -6.21 12.57
C TRP A 332 -21.87 -6.34 12.21
N ARG A 333 -21.52 -6.44 10.92
CA ARG A 333 -20.17 -6.54 10.37
C ARG A 333 -19.77 -5.31 9.56
N ILE A 334 -20.56 -4.26 9.60
CA ILE A 334 -20.37 -3.05 8.82
C ILE A 334 -19.84 -1.95 9.72
N ASP A 335 -18.69 -1.41 9.30
CA ASP A 335 -18.11 -0.21 9.87
C ASP A 335 -18.10 0.88 8.77
N GLY A 336 -18.20 2.13 9.15
CA GLY A 336 -18.03 3.30 8.29
C GLY A 336 -16.71 3.97 8.55
N ALA A 337 -16.21 4.75 7.59
CA ALA A 337 -15.11 5.66 7.81
C ALA A 337 -15.29 6.94 7.01
N VAL A 338 -14.80 8.03 7.57
CA VAL A 338 -14.61 9.32 6.90
C VAL A 338 -13.16 9.72 7.03
N PHE A 339 -12.59 10.29 6.00
CA PHE A 339 -11.17 10.63 5.99
C PHE A 339 -10.89 11.87 5.16
N ALA A 340 -9.84 12.58 5.55
CA ALA A 340 -9.28 13.68 4.81
C ALA A 340 -7.76 13.68 4.93
N GLY A 341 -7.10 14.28 3.97
CA GLY A 341 -5.65 14.43 3.96
C GLY A 341 -5.24 15.70 3.25
N VAL A 342 -4.05 16.16 3.61
CA VAL A 342 -3.38 17.32 3.04
C VAL A 342 -1.94 16.95 2.73
N GLY A 343 -1.38 17.49 1.66
CA GLY A 343 0.01 17.21 1.30
C GLY A 343 0.56 18.22 0.31
N GLU A 344 1.88 18.24 0.20
CA GLU A 344 2.61 19.12 -0.70
C GLU A 344 3.86 18.42 -1.23
N VAL A 345 4.23 18.71 -2.45
CA VAL A 345 5.52 18.33 -3.03
C VAL A 345 6.31 19.57 -3.42
N ALA A 346 7.62 19.53 -3.27
CA ALA A 346 8.48 20.67 -3.58
C ALA A 346 9.89 20.24 -4.01
N PRO A 347 10.62 21.08 -4.78
CA PRO A 347 12.00 20.80 -5.17
C PRO A 347 12.98 20.84 -3.99
N ARG A 348 12.71 21.67 -2.95
CA ARG A 348 13.53 21.84 -1.75
C ARG A 348 12.67 21.81 -0.50
N VAL A 349 13.26 21.45 0.65
CA VAL A 349 12.55 21.49 1.93
C VAL A 349 12.10 22.90 2.30
N SER A 350 12.89 23.93 1.94
CA SER A 350 12.54 25.35 2.16
C SER A 350 11.31 25.83 1.36
N ASP A 351 10.96 25.11 0.32
CA ASP A 351 9.86 25.44 -0.58
C ASP A 351 8.54 24.79 -0.16
N LEU A 352 8.55 23.93 0.86
CA LEU A 352 7.37 23.39 1.53
C LEU A 352 6.76 24.48 2.43
N ARG A 353 5.87 25.30 1.88
CA ARG A 353 5.28 26.47 2.56
C ARG A 353 3.82 26.28 2.93
N PHE A 354 3.22 25.18 2.49
CA PHE A 354 1.81 24.85 2.71
C PHE A 354 0.81 25.90 2.18
N ASN A 355 1.23 26.71 1.21
CA ASN A 355 0.38 27.67 0.51
C ASN A 355 -0.32 27.09 -0.72
N GLU A 356 0.19 25.97 -1.26
CA GLU A 356 -0.35 25.28 -2.43
C GLU A 356 -0.72 23.83 -2.11
N THR A 357 -1.14 23.61 -0.88
CA THR A 357 -1.47 22.31 -0.34
C THR A 357 -2.53 21.59 -1.15
N LYS A 358 -2.26 20.37 -1.52
CA LYS A 358 -3.23 19.47 -2.15
C LYS A 358 -4.07 18.79 -1.06
N ILE A 359 -5.36 18.72 -1.31
CA ILE A 359 -6.32 18.10 -0.40
C ILE A 359 -6.98 16.88 -1.04
N ALA A 360 -7.29 15.91 -0.25
CA ALA A 360 -8.08 14.75 -0.65
C ALA A 360 -9.00 14.33 0.49
N GLY A 361 -10.11 13.69 0.17
CA GLY A 361 -11.01 13.20 1.19
C GLY A 361 -12.10 12.31 0.63
N GLY A 362 -12.79 11.65 1.55
CA GLY A 362 -13.83 10.72 1.18
C GLY A 362 -14.48 10.03 2.37
N ALA A 363 -15.34 9.09 2.02
CA ALA A 363 -16.00 8.22 2.98
C ALA A 363 -16.06 6.79 2.43
N GLY A 364 -16.23 5.82 3.31
CA GLY A 364 -16.32 4.44 2.85
C GLY A 364 -16.90 3.50 3.87
N LEU A 365 -17.19 2.31 3.40
CA LEU A 365 -17.69 1.20 4.18
C LEU A 365 -16.63 0.10 4.31
N ARG A 366 -16.69 -0.59 5.44
CA ARG A 366 -15.86 -1.75 5.74
C ARG A 366 -16.76 -2.92 6.03
N PHE A 367 -16.56 -4.01 5.31
CA PHE A 367 -17.23 -5.28 5.62
C PHE A 367 -16.23 -6.22 6.28
N ARG A 368 -16.49 -6.60 7.53
CA ARG A 368 -15.61 -7.43 8.36
C ARG A 368 -15.67 -8.89 7.94
N LEU A 369 -14.73 -9.33 7.10
CA LEU A 369 -14.63 -10.69 6.59
C LEU A 369 -14.26 -11.67 7.72
N ASN A 370 -13.26 -11.30 8.53
CA ASN A 370 -12.80 -12.12 9.65
C ASN A 370 -12.72 -11.28 10.93
N ARG A 371 -13.58 -11.60 11.92
CA ARG A 371 -13.63 -10.89 13.21
C ARG A 371 -12.39 -11.11 14.06
N ARG A 372 -11.80 -12.33 14.04
CA ARG A 372 -10.64 -12.68 14.86
C ARG A 372 -9.39 -11.93 14.44
N ASP A 373 -9.14 -11.89 13.14
CA ASP A 373 -7.96 -11.24 12.57
C ASP A 373 -8.24 -9.80 12.14
N ARG A 374 -9.49 -9.34 12.26
CA ARG A 374 -9.97 -8.00 11.86
C ARG A 374 -9.69 -7.70 10.38
N LEU A 375 -9.82 -8.70 9.52
CA LEU A 375 -9.68 -8.50 8.08
C LEU A 375 -10.96 -7.91 7.52
N ASN A 376 -10.85 -6.74 6.91
CA ASN A 376 -11.96 -6.00 6.32
C ASN A 376 -11.86 -6.00 4.79
N LEU A 377 -13.00 -6.05 4.12
CA LEU A 377 -13.15 -5.60 2.74
C LEU A 377 -13.57 -4.12 2.81
N ARG A 378 -12.84 -3.25 2.15
CA ARG A 378 -13.03 -1.81 2.17
C ARG A 378 -13.55 -1.33 0.82
N LEU A 379 -14.59 -0.50 0.84
CA LEU A 379 -15.10 0.26 -0.31
C LEU A 379 -15.09 1.73 0.06
N ASP A 380 -14.21 2.52 -0.53
CA ASP A 380 -14.11 3.97 -0.34
C ASP A 380 -14.58 4.69 -1.60
N TYR A 381 -15.23 5.84 -1.43
CA TYR A 381 -15.46 6.85 -2.45
C TYR A 381 -14.68 8.08 -2.07
N ALA A 382 -13.73 8.48 -2.91
CA ALA A 382 -12.79 9.55 -2.59
C ALA A 382 -12.41 10.36 -3.83
N GLY A 383 -12.11 11.62 -3.61
CA GLY A 383 -11.59 12.55 -4.61
C GLY A 383 -10.64 13.55 -3.97
N GLY A 384 -9.97 14.33 -4.80
CA GLY A 384 -9.00 15.31 -4.31
C GLY A 384 -8.61 16.33 -5.37
N SER A 385 -7.62 17.15 -5.04
CA SER A 385 -7.09 18.18 -5.91
C SER A 385 -6.76 17.64 -7.29
N ASN A 386 -7.40 18.22 -8.32
CA ASN A 386 -7.23 17.85 -9.73
C ASN A 386 -7.46 16.36 -10.04
N THR A 387 -8.26 15.67 -9.22
CA THR A 387 -8.60 14.26 -9.42
C THR A 387 -10.09 14.06 -9.17
N PRO A 388 -10.86 13.58 -10.15
CA PRO A 388 -12.27 13.26 -9.97
C PRO A 388 -12.46 12.17 -8.91
N ALA A 389 -13.57 12.26 -8.18
CA ALA A 389 -13.91 11.24 -7.19
C ALA A 389 -14.21 9.89 -7.85
N THR A 390 -13.67 8.82 -7.26
CA THR A 390 -13.84 7.45 -7.76
C THR A 390 -13.96 6.46 -6.61
N PHE A 391 -14.32 5.21 -6.94
CA PHE A 391 -14.43 4.13 -5.98
C PHE A 391 -13.13 3.34 -5.88
N PHE A 392 -12.75 2.99 -4.65
CA PHE A 392 -11.59 2.15 -4.33
C PHE A 392 -12.05 0.92 -3.56
N LEU A 393 -11.81 -0.26 -4.10
CA LEU A 393 -12.07 -1.53 -3.44
C LEU A 393 -10.74 -2.16 -3.02
N ALA A 394 -10.60 -2.50 -1.74
CA ALA A 394 -9.37 -3.08 -1.22
C ALA A 394 -9.61 -4.00 -0.01
N LEU A 395 -8.62 -4.87 0.29
CA LEU A 395 -8.57 -5.66 1.51
C LEU A 395 -7.73 -4.92 2.57
N GLY A 396 -8.20 -4.93 3.82
CA GLY A 396 -7.55 -4.24 4.94
C GLY A 396 -7.91 -2.76 5.02
N GLU A 397 -7.28 -2.08 5.97
CA GLU A 397 -7.41 -0.63 6.14
C GLU A 397 -6.41 0.12 5.23
N ALA A 398 -6.56 1.44 5.13
CA ALA A 398 -5.72 2.25 4.26
C ALA A 398 -4.33 2.51 4.84
N PHE A 399 -4.21 2.45 6.17
CA PHE A 399 -2.93 2.55 6.91
C PHE A 399 -3.09 2.06 8.35
#